data_6ca8e745ddcdbb64fb3a3632baddba95
#
_entry.id   6ca8e745ddcdbb64fb3a3632baddba95
#
_cell.length_a   1.000
_cell.length_b   1.000
_cell.length_c   1.000
_cell.angle_alpha   90.00
_cell.angle_beta   90.00
_cell.angle_gamma   90.00
#
_symmetry.space_group_name_H-M   'P 1'
#
loop_
_entity.id
_entity.type
_entity.pdbx_description
1 polymer ?
#
loop_
_entity_poly.entity_id
_entity_poly.type
_entity_poly.pdbx_seq_one_letter_code
_entity_poly.pdbx_strand_id
1 'polypeptide(L)'
;MTVVAAAAAVLSGTVAARASVEPAASWTVSAGGATAVHGTGGSAVLTNDRTGARITCSTGLTFASRVATGRTTGQRLGLLDDYYIDCTDANGLALRFGDAYQVLHNADVLYGTGYDASAGRVTGYLDIDTSAPQIPALVAQTLSSNACLLVLQPPAVPSAPNHYRVPMTYTNSSRTLTLGARLSLVAPTSCPGVQITDTYTYSGTVVIGEPLTITPATS
;
A
#
# COMPACT_ATOMS: atom_id res chain seq x y z
N MET A 1 -8.91 44.40 -54.66
CA MET A 1 -8.05 44.30 -53.46
C MET A 1 -8.92 43.91 -52.29
N THR A 2 -8.88 42.63 -51.91
CA THR A 2 -9.70 42.10 -50.82
C THR A 2 -8.78 41.80 -49.67
N VAL A 3 -8.95 42.48 -48.54
CA VAL A 3 -8.16 42.27 -47.31
C VAL A 3 -8.82 41.16 -46.48
N VAL A 4 -8.12 40.07 -46.30
CA VAL A 4 -8.55 38.97 -45.39
C VAL A 4 -7.94 39.23 -44.03
N ALA A 5 -8.79 39.52 -43.04
CA ALA A 5 -8.37 39.63 -41.63
C ALA A 5 -8.32 38.22 -41.01
N ALA A 6 -7.13 37.80 -40.59
CA ALA A 6 -6.92 36.57 -39.79
C ALA A 6 -7.16 36.88 -38.30
N ALA A 7 -8.19 36.22 -37.74
CA ALA A 7 -8.45 36.25 -36.32
C ALA A 7 -7.56 35.21 -35.62
N ALA A 8 -6.62 35.66 -34.76
CA ALA A 8 -5.83 34.78 -33.89
C ALA A 8 -6.67 34.40 -32.67
N ALA A 9 -7.04 33.15 -32.54
CA ALA A 9 -7.66 32.60 -31.34
C ALA A 9 -6.57 32.32 -30.27
N VAL A 10 -6.58 33.11 -29.21
CA VAL A 10 -5.73 32.87 -28.02
C VAL A 10 -6.36 31.74 -27.22
N LEU A 11 -5.80 30.53 -27.32
CA LEU A 11 -6.10 29.40 -26.44
C LEU A 11 -5.52 29.67 -25.06
N SER A 12 -6.35 30.19 -24.15
CA SER A 12 -6.01 30.28 -22.72
C SER A 12 -6.06 28.88 -22.11
N GLY A 13 -4.94 28.15 -22.18
CA GLY A 13 -4.79 26.89 -21.48
C GLY A 13 -4.75 27.15 -19.97
N THR A 14 -5.81 26.78 -19.27
CA THR A 14 -5.79 26.69 -17.80
C THR A 14 -4.79 25.60 -17.40
N VAL A 15 -3.60 26.00 -16.98
CA VAL A 15 -2.66 25.09 -16.33
C VAL A 15 -3.29 24.69 -14.99
N ALA A 16 -3.79 23.47 -14.92
CA ALA A 16 -4.22 22.90 -13.64
C ALA A 16 -3.01 22.92 -12.69
N ALA A 17 -3.10 23.69 -11.62
CA ALA A 17 -2.08 23.72 -10.59
C ALA A 17 -1.94 22.30 -10.03
N ARG A 18 -0.79 21.68 -10.27
CA ARG A 18 -0.44 20.42 -9.63
C ARG A 18 -0.34 20.69 -8.13
N ALA A 19 -1.17 20.00 -7.33
CA ALA A 19 -1.03 20.05 -5.90
C ALA A 19 0.41 19.64 -5.54
N SER A 20 1.13 20.53 -4.88
CA SER A 20 2.47 20.24 -4.40
C SER A 20 2.36 19.36 -3.16
N VAL A 21 2.98 18.18 -3.21
CA VAL A 21 3.15 17.33 -2.02
C VAL A 21 4.36 17.89 -1.26
N GLU A 22 4.13 18.45 -0.09
CA GLU A 22 5.20 18.97 0.77
C GLU A 22 5.78 17.84 1.63
N PRO A 23 7.12 17.72 1.73
CA PRO A 23 7.75 16.81 2.66
C PRO A 23 7.44 17.22 4.11
N ALA A 24 6.96 16.29 4.92
CA ALA A 24 6.73 16.55 6.34
C ALA A 24 7.85 15.91 7.18
N ALA A 25 8.44 16.73 8.07
CA ALA A 25 9.49 16.27 8.99
C ALA A 25 8.93 15.54 10.21
N SER A 26 7.70 15.86 10.61
CA SER A 26 6.97 15.22 11.72
C SER A 26 5.47 15.35 11.50
N TRP A 27 4.69 14.56 12.24
CA TRP A 27 3.25 14.43 12.06
C TRP A 27 2.50 14.69 13.37
N THR A 28 1.27 15.15 13.23
CA THR A 28 0.26 15.10 14.30
C THR A 28 -0.72 13.99 13.94
N VAL A 29 -0.84 12.98 14.79
CA VAL A 29 -1.72 11.83 14.61
C VAL A 29 -2.78 11.83 15.69
N SER A 30 -4.04 11.75 15.30
CA SER A 30 -5.19 11.65 16.22
C SER A 30 -6.09 10.49 15.78
N ALA A 31 -6.46 9.64 16.71
CA ALA A 31 -7.34 8.51 16.47
C ALA A 31 -8.58 8.53 17.41
N GLY A 32 -9.04 9.74 17.78
CA GLY A 32 -10.21 9.89 18.66
C GLY A 32 -10.03 9.30 20.05
N GLY A 33 -8.79 9.20 20.54
CA GLY A 33 -8.44 8.58 21.83
C GLY A 33 -8.04 7.11 21.75
N ALA A 34 -8.19 6.47 20.58
CA ALA A 34 -7.67 5.12 20.36
C ALA A 34 -6.14 5.12 20.21
N THR A 35 -5.48 4.08 20.70
CA THR A 35 -4.04 3.83 20.52
C THR A 35 -3.77 2.83 19.38
N ALA A 36 -4.80 2.12 18.95
CA ALA A 36 -4.77 1.24 17.80
C ALA A 36 -5.93 1.58 16.85
N VAL A 37 -5.72 1.35 15.57
CA VAL A 37 -6.71 1.53 14.51
C VAL A 37 -6.87 0.24 13.74
N HIS A 38 -8.10 -0.01 13.28
CA HIS A 38 -8.46 -1.22 12.56
C HIS A 38 -9.15 -0.85 11.25
N GLY A 39 -8.86 -1.60 10.23
CA GLY A 39 -9.53 -1.48 8.94
C GLY A 39 -10.07 -2.82 8.51
N THR A 40 -11.27 -2.83 7.94
CA THR A 40 -11.95 -4.03 7.45
C THR A 40 -12.70 -3.74 6.16
N GLY A 41 -13.10 -4.80 5.45
CA GLY A 41 -13.98 -4.67 4.29
C GLY A 41 -13.31 -4.04 3.07
N GLY A 42 -12.00 -4.10 3.01
CA GLY A 42 -11.25 -3.57 1.87
C GLY A 42 -11.21 -4.52 0.68
N SER A 43 -10.62 -4.04 -0.40
CA SER A 43 -10.37 -4.82 -1.61
C SER A 43 -8.88 -4.89 -1.92
N ALA A 44 -8.45 -6.00 -2.51
CA ALA A 44 -7.10 -6.14 -3.01
C ALA A 44 -7.09 -6.79 -4.40
N VAL A 45 -6.13 -6.38 -5.21
CA VAL A 45 -5.90 -6.96 -6.54
C VAL A 45 -4.43 -7.27 -6.68
N LEU A 46 -4.13 -8.49 -7.09
CA LEU A 46 -2.81 -8.91 -7.54
C LEU A 46 -2.89 -9.25 -9.02
N THR A 47 -2.08 -8.61 -9.83
CA THR A 47 -2.04 -8.82 -11.28
C THR A 47 -0.67 -9.34 -11.68
N ASN A 48 -0.61 -10.48 -12.37
CA ASN A 48 0.62 -10.95 -13.01
C ASN A 48 0.91 -10.04 -14.21
N ASP A 49 2.03 -9.34 -14.21
CA ASP A 49 2.36 -8.33 -15.23
C ASP A 49 2.60 -8.94 -16.62
N ARG A 50 3.04 -10.18 -16.70
CA ARG A 50 3.28 -10.88 -17.96
C ARG A 50 2.02 -11.41 -18.60
N THR A 51 1.16 -12.05 -17.81
CA THR A 51 -0.03 -12.75 -18.36
C THR A 51 -1.31 -11.94 -18.27
N GLY A 52 -1.32 -10.89 -17.46
CA GLY A 52 -2.54 -10.14 -17.12
C GLY A 52 -3.50 -10.89 -16.19
N ALA A 53 -3.14 -12.10 -15.75
CA ALA A 53 -3.96 -12.87 -14.82
C ALA A 53 -4.14 -12.10 -13.51
N ARG A 54 -5.37 -12.05 -13.01
CA ARG A 54 -5.74 -11.25 -11.83
C ARG A 54 -6.33 -12.12 -10.75
N ILE A 55 -5.92 -11.84 -9.54
CA ILE A 55 -6.54 -12.32 -8.32
C ILE A 55 -7.18 -11.12 -7.66
N THR A 56 -8.49 -11.15 -7.47
CA THR A 56 -9.25 -10.01 -6.93
C THR A 56 -9.92 -10.45 -5.63
N CYS A 57 -9.60 -9.77 -4.55
CA CYS A 57 -10.22 -9.90 -3.26
C CYS A 57 -11.17 -8.71 -3.08
N SER A 58 -12.47 -8.96 -3.03
CA SER A 58 -13.49 -7.91 -2.83
C SER A 58 -13.88 -7.73 -1.36
N THR A 59 -13.49 -8.67 -0.51
CA THR A 59 -13.77 -8.69 0.93
C THR A 59 -12.63 -9.40 1.65
N GLY A 60 -12.60 -9.31 2.99
CA GLY A 60 -11.64 -10.08 3.78
C GLY A 60 -10.27 -9.43 3.98
N LEU A 61 -10.10 -8.17 3.58
CA LEU A 61 -8.91 -7.42 3.96
C LEU A 61 -9.07 -6.89 5.39
N THR A 62 -8.14 -7.23 6.26
CA THR A 62 -8.02 -6.69 7.61
C THR A 62 -6.69 -5.96 7.76
N PHE A 63 -6.71 -4.94 8.57
CA PHE A 63 -5.56 -4.12 8.89
C PHE A 63 -5.64 -3.72 10.36
N ALA A 64 -4.58 -3.89 11.11
CA ALA A 64 -4.47 -3.39 12.46
C ALA A 64 -3.11 -2.71 12.65
N SER A 65 -3.12 -1.54 13.27
CA SER A 65 -1.91 -0.78 13.52
C SER A 65 -1.99 -0.02 14.84
N ARG A 66 -0.93 -0.07 15.62
CA ARG A 66 -0.72 0.88 16.73
C ARG A 66 -0.24 2.20 16.16
N VAL A 67 -0.96 3.28 16.46
CA VAL A 67 -0.63 4.61 15.96
C VAL A 67 0.10 5.43 17.00
N ALA A 68 1.07 6.22 16.55
CA ALA A 68 1.78 7.17 17.39
C ALA A 68 0.88 8.42 17.59
N THR A 69 -0.04 8.38 18.58
CA THR A 69 -0.94 9.50 18.86
C THR A 69 -0.18 10.73 19.38
N GLY A 70 -0.63 11.92 18.96
CA GLY A 70 0.02 13.18 19.27
C GLY A 70 1.05 13.57 18.21
N ARG A 71 2.05 14.37 18.61
CA ARG A 71 3.15 14.77 17.73
C ARG A 71 4.19 13.66 17.64
N THR A 72 4.48 13.20 16.42
CA THR A 72 5.49 12.17 16.20
C THR A 72 6.91 12.76 16.19
N THR A 73 7.89 11.94 16.57
CA THR A 73 9.30 12.23 16.31
C THR A 73 9.66 11.70 14.93
N GLY A 74 9.92 12.61 13.98
CA GLY A 74 10.20 12.24 12.60
C GLY A 74 8.97 11.71 11.85
N GLN A 75 9.20 10.89 10.86
CA GLN A 75 8.20 10.45 9.87
C GLN A 75 7.37 9.24 10.27
N ARG A 76 7.64 8.62 11.42
CA ARG A 76 6.94 7.41 11.86
C ARG A 76 5.50 7.73 12.27
N LEU A 77 4.54 7.01 11.67
CA LEU A 77 3.11 7.14 11.96
C LEU A 77 2.60 6.06 12.92
N GLY A 78 3.15 4.86 12.84
CA GLY A 78 2.68 3.74 13.66
C GLY A 78 3.44 2.45 13.39
N LEU A 79 3.02 1.40 14.08
CA LEU A 79 3.48 0.02 13.89
C LEU A 79 2.34 -0.80 13.32
N LEU A 80 2.61 -1.56 12.27
CA LEU A 80 1.66 -2.54 11.76
C LEU A 80 1.64 -3.74 12.73
N ASP A 81 0.47 -4.09 13.21
CA ASP A 81 0.25 -5.26 14.07
C ASP A 81 -0.31 -6.44 13.26
N ASP A 82 -1.13 -6.16 12.25
CA ASP A 82 -1.72 -7.18 11.41
C ASP A 82 -2.10 -6.62 10.03
N TYR A 83 -1.84 -7.41 9.00
CA TYR A 83 -2.29 -7.16 7.64
C TYR A 83 -2.61 -8.50 6.99
N TYR A 84 -3.88 -8.79 6.87
CA TYR A 84 -4.36 -10.08 6.43
C TYR A 84 -5.39 -9.94 5.32
N ILE A 85 -5.29 -10.76 4.30
CA ILE A 85 -6.27 -10.86 3.23
C ILE A 85 -6.70 -12.32 3.12
N ASP A 86 -7.98 -12.57 3.30
CA ASP A 86 -8.62 -13.85 3.02
C ASP A 86 -9.61 -13.65 1.88
N CYS A 87 -9.35 -14.27 0.74
CA CYS A 87 -10.21 -14.14 -0.41
C CYS A 87 -10.30 -15.42 -1.23
N THR A 88 -11.35 -15.48 -2.01
CA THR A 88 -11.54 -16.53 -3.02
C THR A 88 -11.41 -15.89 -4.39
N ASP A 89 -10.61 -16.49 -5.27
CA ASP A 89 -10.48 -16.06 -6.66
C ASP A 89 -11.75 -16.37 -7.47
N ALA A 90 -11.79 -15.91 -8.72
CA ALA A 90 -12.91 -16.14 -9.63
C ALA A 90 -13.21 -17.64 -9.93
N ASN A 91 -12.26 -18.53 -9.64
CA ASN A 91 -12.38 -19.97 -9.84
C ASN A 91 -12.76 -20.71 -8.53
N GLY A 92 -13.02 -19.98 -7.44
CA GLY A 92 -13.33 -20.55 -6.15
C GLY A 92 -12.09 -21.04 -5.36
N LEU A 93 -10.87 -20.67 -5.80
CA LEU A 93 -9.64 -20.95 -5.07
C LEU A 93 -9.47 -19.94 -3.95
N ALA A 94 -9.41 -20.41 -2.72
CA ALA A 94 -9.12 -19.53 -1.59
C ALA A 94 -7.65 -19.10 -1.62
N LEU A 95 -7.43 -17.81 -1.51
CA LEU A 95 -6.11 -17.18 -1.45
C LEU A 95 -5.97 -16.45 -0.13
N ARG A 96 -4.85 -16.63 0.52
CA ARG A 96 -4.46 -15.89 1.71
C ARG A 96 -3.24 -15.06 1.39
N PHE A 97 -3.39 -13.75 1.58
CA PHE A 97 -2.29 -12.81 1.63
C PHE A 97 -2.07 -12.42 3.07
N GLY A 98 -0.86 -12.32 3.44
CA GLY A 98 -0.49 -11.92 4.77
C GLY A 98 0.67 -12.77 5.25
N ASP A 99 1.11 -12.51 6.44
CA ASP A 99 2.14 -13.29 7.07
C ASP A 99 1.64 -14.73 7.29
N ALA A 100 1.88 -15.61 6.32
CA ALA A 100 1.50 -17.02 6.41
C ALA A 100 2.17 -17.71 7.61
N TYR A 101 3.09 -17.05 8.27
CA TYR A 101 3.85 -17.62 9.37
C TYR A 101 3.62 -16.93 10.71
N GLN A 102 2.81 -15.86 10.80
CA GLN A 102 2.62 -15.10 12.05
C GLN A 102 3.94 -14.91 12.85
N VAL A 103 5.05 -14.95 12.16
CA VAL A 103 6.33 -14.65 12.77
C VAL A 103 6.32 -13.17 12.96
N LEU A 104 6.06 -12.76 14.18
CA LEU A 104 6.11 -11.43 14.70
C LEU A 104 7.20 -10.62 14.00
N HIS A 105 6.83 -9.92 12.94
CA HIS A 105 7.64 -8.85 12.41
C HIS A 105 7.60 -7.76 13.50
N ASN A 106 8.54 -7.81 14.40
CA ASN A 106 8.59 -6.92 15.56
C ASN A 106 8.70 -5.45 15.20
N ALA A 107 8.60 -5.08 13.91
CA ALA A 107 8.91 -3.72 13.49
C ALA A 107 8.41 -3.29 12.11
N ASP A 108 7.34 -3.81 11.56
CA ASP A 108 6.77 -3.21 10.36
C ASP A 108 6.25 -1.82 10.70
N VAL A 109 6.81 -0.78 10.09
CA VAL A 109 6.59 0.60 10.47
C VAL A 109 5.94 1.38 9.34
N LEU A 110 4.87 2.08 9.68
CA LEU A 110 4.23 3.04 8.78
C LEU A 110 4.94 4.39 8.84
N TYR A 111 5.39 4.89 7.71
CA TYR A 111 6.03 6.19 7.56
C TYR A 111 5.22 7.11 6.66
N GLY A 112 5.05 8.36 7.09
CA GLY A 112 4.54 9.43 6.25
C GLY A 112 5.70 10.27 5.71
N THR A 113 5.70 10.53 4.41
CA THR A 113 6.77 11.28 3.75
C THR A 113 6.30 12.58 3.11
N GLY A 114 5.01 12.71 2.83
CA GLY A 114 4.46 13.91 2.22
C GLY A 114 2.97 14.08 2.50
N TYR A 115 2.48 15.31 2.33
CA TYR A 115 1.11 15.69 2.57
C TYR A 115 0.57 16.57 1.44
N ASP A 116 -0.58 16.17 0.89
CA ASP A 116 -1.37 16.97 -0.04
C ASP A 116 -2.51 17.62 0.74
N ALA A 117 -2.35 18.88 1.08
CA ALA A 117 -3.34 19.62 1.87
C ALA A 117 -4.69 19.77 1.16
N SER A 118 -4.71 19.83 -0.17
CA SER A 118 -5.93 20.00 -0.96
C SER A 118 -6.82 18.73 -0.93
N ALA A 119 -6.19 17.57 -0.87
CA ALA A 119 -6.87 16.28 -0.79
C ALA A 119 -6.97 15.75 0.65
N GLY A 120 -6.30 16.36 1.62
CA GLY A 120 -6.16 15.82 2.97
C GLY A 120 -5.47 14.45 2.98
N ARG A 121 -4.47 14.26 2.10
CA ARG A 121 -3.87 12.96 1.80
C ARG A 121 -2.42 12.90 2.22
N VAL A 122 -2.10 11.88 3.00
CA VAL A 122 -0.73 11.50 3.36
C VAL A 122 -0.20 10.53 2.32
N THR A 123 1.04 10.73 1.89
CA THR A 123 1.83 9.75 1.13
C THR A 123 2.94 9.19 2.00
N GLY A 124 3.34 7.96 1.77
CA GLY A 124 4.36 7.33 2.57
C GLY A 124 4.63 5.89 2.14
N TYR A 125 5.07 5.09 3.07
CA TYR A 125 5.34 3.67 2.84
C TYR A 125 5.20 2.86 4.13
N LEU A 126 4.89 1.59 3.97
CA LEU A 126 5.10 0.56 4.97
C LEU A 126 6.53 0.02 4.77
N ASP A 127 7.36 0.11 5.80
CA ASP A 127 8.70 -0.47 5.84
C ASP A 127 8.62 -1.83 6.51
N ILE A 128 8.94 -2.88 5.75
CA ILE A 128 8.94 -4.26 6.21
C ILE A 128 10.39 -4.62 6.49
N ASP A 129 10.72 -4.91 7.75
CA ASP A 129 12.04 -5.35 8.18
C ASP A 129 12.13 -6.88 8.19
N THR A 130 12.88 -7.44 7.25
CA THR A 130 13.15 -8.88 7.16
C THR A 130 14.53 -9.25 7.70
N SER A 131 15.05 -8.51 8.66
CA SER A 131 16.37 -8.77 9.26
C SER A 131 16.47 -10.14 9.96
N ALA A 132 15.34 -10.75 10.31
CA ALA A 132 15.28 -12.17 10.62
C ALA A 132 15.40 -12.98 9.31
N PRO A 133 16.40 -13.87 9.19
CA PRO A 133 16.57 -14.65 7.97
C PRO A 133 15.33 -15.51 7.70
N GLN A 134 14.82 -15.46 6.49
CA GLN A 134 13.78 -16.34 5.91
C GLN A 134 12.33 -15.84 5.91
N ILE A 135 12.03 -14.58 6.16
CA ILE A 135 10.65 -14.11 6.12
C ILE A 135 10.39 -13.38 4.80
N PRO A 136 9.55 -13.94 3.91
CA PRO A 136 9.12 -13.24 2.71
C PRO A 136 8.19 -12.08 3.07
N ALA A 137 8.32 -10.97 2.36
CA ALA A 137 7.51 -9.77 2.61
C ALA A 137 6.02 -9.97 2.33
N LEU A 138 5.67 -10.89 1.42
CA LEU A 138 4.29 -11.24 1.08
C LEU A 138 4.22 -12.68 0.58
N VAL A 139 3.28 -13.44 1.10
CA VAL A 139 3.03 -14.81 0.66
C VAL A 139 1.57 -14.93 0.21
N ALA A 140 1.37 -15.46 -0.99
CA ALA A 140 0.05 -15.87 -1.47
C ALA A 140 0.01 -17.39 -1.60
N GLN A 141 -0.95 -18.02 -0.96
CA GLN A 141 -1.10 -19.47 -0.97
C GLN A 141 -2.53 -19.85 -1.36
N THR A 142 -2.67 -20.82 -2.27
CA THR A 142 -3.97 -21.46 -2.50
C THR A 142 -4.19 -22.54 -1.44
N LEU A 143 -5.39 -22.60 -0.90
CA LEU A 143 -5.76 -23.59 0.13
C LEU A 143 -6.27 -24.90 -0.46
N SER A 144 -6.21 -25.09 -1.78
CA SER A 144 -6.65 -26.33 -2.45
C SER A 144 -5.59 -27.43 -2.37
N SER A 145 -6.00 -28.68 -2.66
CA SER A 145 -5.12 -29.86 -2.68
C SER A 145 -3.93 -29.76 -3.65
N ASN A 146 -3.97 -28.83 -4.61
CA ASN A 146 -2.86 -28.49 -5.50
C ASN A 146 -2.24 -27.14 -5.07
N ALA A 147 -1.73 -27.10 -3.85
CA ALA A 147 -1.21 -25.90 -3.24
C ALA A 147 -0.25 -25.14 -4.16
N CYS A 148 -0.70 -24.01 -4.62
CA CYS A 148 0.11 -23.03 -5.33
C CYS A 148 0.62 -22.02 -4.31
N LEU A 149 1.92 -21.86 -4.22
CA LEU A 149 2.58 -20.91 -3.31
C LEU A 149 3.29 -19.86 -4.14
N LEU A 150 2.91 -18.61 -3.96
CA LEU A 150 3.62 -17.45 -4.47
C LEU A 150 4.32 -16.76 -3.31
N VAL A 151 5.64 -16.67 -3.39
CA VAL A 151 6.45 -15.90 -2.45
C VAL A 151 6.88 -14.64 -3.15
N LEU A 152 6.34 -13.51 -2.72
CA LEU A 152 6.45 -12.23 -3.39
C LEU A 152 7.16 -11.23 -2.51
N GLN A 153 8.04 -10.43 -3.10
CA GLN A 153 8.74 -9.36 -2.41
C GLN A 153 8.68 -8.06 -3.22
N PRO A 154 8.44 -6.91 -2.56
CA PRO A 154 8.70 -5.61 -3.17
C PRO A 154 10.21 -5.42 -3.37
N PRO A 155 10.64 -4.43 -4.16
CA PRO A 155 12.06 -4.12 -4.31
C PRO A 155 12.70 -3.79 -2.96
N ALA A 156 13.87 -4.38 -2.71
CA ALA A 156 14.66 -4.06 -1.53
C ALA A 156 15.13 -2.60 -1.57
N VAL A 157 15.29 -1.99 -0.40
CA VAL A 157 15.87 -0.65 -0.28
C VAL A 157 17.38 -0.76 -0.52
N PRO A 158 17.98 -0.05 -1.50
CA PRO A 158 19.40 -0.21 -1.85
C PRO A 158 20.37 0.01 -0.69
N SER A 159 20.04 0.93 0.24
CA SER A 159 20.85 1.24 1.42
C SER A 159 20.54 0.34 2.63
N ALA A 160 19.51 -0.51 2.56
CA ALA A 160 19.06 -1.39 3.63
C ALA A 160 18.49 -2.68 3.01
N PRO A 161 19.34 -3.65 2.62
CA PRO A 161 18.93 -4.79 1.80
C PRO A 161 17.92 -5.73 2.45
N ASN A 162 17.76 -5.64 3.77
CA ASN A 162 16.75 -6.39 4.52
C ASN A 162 15.44 -5.60 4.74
N HIS A 163 15.35 -4.38 4.20
CA HIS A 163 14.16 -3.57 4.27
C HIS A 163 13.47 -3.52 2.91
N TYR A 164 12.16 -3.67 2.93
CA TYR A 164 11.29 -3.58 1.75
C TYR A 164 10.23 -2.52 1.99
N ARG A 165 9.98 -1.66 0.99
CA ARG A 165 9.02 -0.58 1.11
C ARG A 165 7.82 -0.79 0.21
N VAL A 166 6.65 -0.82 0.82
CA VAL A 166 5.37 -0.84 0.12
C VAL A 166 4.80 0.59 0.14
N PRO A 167 4.74 1.29 -1.01
CA PRO A 167 4.12 2.61 -1.08
C PRO A 167 2.71 2.60 -0.51
N MET A 168 2.37 3.67 0.23
CA MET A 168 1.04 3.86 0.80
C MET A 168 0.52 5.26 0.58
N THR A 169 -0.81 5.38 0.57
CA THR A 169 -1.51 6.65 0.73
C THR A 169 -2.62 6.50 1.77
N TYR A 170 -2.85 7.55 2.56
CA TYR A 170 -3.97 7.62 3.46
C TYR A 170 -4.73 8.93 3.26
N THR A 171 -6.05 8.85 3.09
CA THR A 171 -6.91 10.03 2.90
C THR A 171 -7.77 10.23 4.13
N ASN A 172 -7.59 11.38 4.80
CA ASN A 172 -8.26 11.70 6.06
C ASN A 172 -9.79 11.71 5.93
N SER A 173 -10.33 12.32 4.87
CA SER A 173 -11.78 12.50 4.70
C SER A 173 -12.53 11.17 4.49
N SER A 174 -11.97 10.25 3.75
CA SER A 174 -12.54 8.92 3.50
C SER A 174 -12.03 7.86 4.46
N ARG A 175 -11.03 8.17 5.26
CA ARG A 175 -10.32 7.23 6.14
C ARG A 175 -9.78 6.01 5.38
N THR A 176 -9.42 6.21 4.13
CA THR A 176 -9.00 5.14 3.24
C THR A 176 -7.47 5.05 3.21
N LEU A 177 -6.97 3.88 3.59
CA LEU A 177 -5.58 3.49 3.39
C LEU A 177 -5.48 2.67 2.11
N THR A 178 -4.55 3.03 1.23
CA THR A 178 -4.21 2.26 0.04
C THR A 178 -2.74 1.88 0.11
N LEU A 179 -2.46 0.61 -0.11
CA LEU A 179 -1.13 0.04 -0.27
C LEU A 179 -0.98 -0.43 -1.72
N GLY A 180 0.18 -0.21 -2.32
CA GLY A 180 0.43 -0.68 -3.67
C GLY A 180 1.91 -0.85 -3.96
N ALA A 181 2.28 -1.97 -4.57
CA ALA A 181 3.65 -2.26 -4.91
C ALA A 181 3.75 -3.12 -6.17
N ARG A 182 4.87 -2.99 -6.84
CA ARG A 182 5.34 -4.01 -7.78
C ARG A 182 6.13 -5.05 -7.00
N LEU A 183 5.77 -6.31 -7.16
CA LEU A 183 6.33 -7.42 -6.43
C LEU A 183 7.05 -8.36 -7.40
N SER A 184 8.16 -8.95 -6.96
CA SER A 184 8.87 -9.99 -7.70
C SER A 184 8.65 -11.34 -7.04
N LEU A 185 8.51 -12.39 -7.84
CA LEU A 185 8.51 -13.77 -7.34
C LEU A 185 9.94 -14.13 -6.94
N VAL A 186 10.13 -14.57 -5.69
CA VAL A 186 11.46 -14.83 -5.13
C VAL A 186 11.74 -16.28 -4.79
N ALA A 187 10.75 -17.16 -4.93
CA ALA A 187 10.92 -18.58 -4.75
C ALA A 187 10.24 -19.38 -5.87
N PRO A 188 10.75 -20.58 -6.20
CA PRO A 188 10.06 -21.48 -7.12
C PRO A 188 8.62 -21.75 -6.66
N THR A 189 7.72 -21.82 -7.62
CA THR A 189 6.30 -22.07 -7.36
C THR A 189 5.83 -23.31 -8.13
N SER A 190 4.88 -24.03 -7.56
CA SER A 190 4.11 -25.08 -8.23
C SER A 190 2.89 -24.55 -8.99
N CYS A 191 2.72 -23.22 -9.06
CA CYS A 191 1.57 -22.60 -9.70
C CYS A 191 1.59 -22.79 -11.21
N PRO A 192 0.54 -23.35 -11.83
CA PRO A 192 0.49 -23.52 -13.27
C PRO A 192 0.58 -22.18 -14.01
N GLY A 193 1.44 -22.14 -15.03
CA GLY A 193 1.61 -20.95 -15.88
C GLY A 193 2.39 -19.79 -15.26
N VAL A 194 2.87 -19.92 -14.04
CA VAL A 194 3.73 -18.94 -13.35
C VAL A 194 5.20 -19.25 -13.63
N GLN A 195 5.99 -18.21 -13.93
CA GLN A 195 7.43 -18.28 -14.13
C GLN A 195 8.17 -17.55 -12.99
N ILE A 196 9.36 -18.02 -12.64
CA ILE A 196 10.17 -17.39 -11.57
C ILE A 196 10.54 -15.93 -11.89
N THR A 197 10.52 -15.55 -13.15
CA THR A 197 10.75 -14.17 -13.60
C THR A 197 9.49 -13.29 -13.59
N ASP A 198 8.34 -13.84 -13.21
CA ASP A 198 7.10 -13.08 -13.19
C ASP A 198 7.17 -12.00 -12.12
N THR A 199 6.64 -10.84 -12.49
CA THR A 199 6.38 -9.73 -11.57
C THR A 199 4.88 -9.54 -11.44
N TYR A 200 4.49 -8.95 -10.33
CA TYR A 200 3.11 -8.74 -9.97
C TYR A 200 2.88 -7.29 -9.53
N THR A 201 1.81 -6.70 -9.98
CA THR A 201 1.31 -5.43 -9.46
C THR A 201 0.26 -5.71 -8.40
N TYR A 202 0.53 -5.28 -7.17
CA TYR A 202 -0.37 -5.36 -6.03
C TYR A 202 -1.01 -4.00 -5.75
N SER A 203 -2.30 -4.01 -5.42
CA SER A 203 -3.03 -2.85 -4.88
C SER A 203 -4.03 -3.33 -3.85
N GLY A 204 -3.96 -2.81 -2.63
CA GLY A 204 -4.89 -3.09 -1.55
C GLY A 204 -5.46 -1.79 -0.98
N THR A 205 -6.75 -1.77 -0.68
CA THR A 205 -7.45 -0.62 -0.12
C THR A 205 -8.29 -1.07 1.07
N VAL A 206 -8.21 -0.34 2.18
CA VAL A 206 -8.97 -0.61 3.39
C VAL A 206 -9.50 0.69 3.99
N VAL A 207 -10.70 0.64 4.59
CA VAL A 207 -11.28 1.77 5.32
C VAL A 207 -11.01 1.59 6.81
N ILE A 208 -10.37 2.58 7.41
CA ILE A 208 -10.09 2.60 8.86
C ILE A 208 -11.38 2.95 9.61
N GLY A 209 -11.72 2.14 10.61
CA GLY A 209 -12.93 2.30 11.41
C GLY A 209 -12.87 3.50 12.35
N GLU A 210 -11.75 3.68 13.02
CA GLU A 210 -11.51 4.77 13.96
C GLU A 210 -11.37 6.13 13.25
N PRO A 211 -11.67 7.25 13.94
CA PRO A 211 -11.56 8.60 13.36
C PRO A 211 -10.10 9.05 13.27
N LEU A 212 -9.31 8.30 12.49
CA LEU A 212 -7.88 8.60 12.29
C LEU A 212 -7.72 9.88 11.46
N THR A 213 -6.91 10.80 11.96
CA THR A 213 -6.48 12.00 11.24
C THR A 213 -4.97 12.13 11.34
N ILE A 214 -4.32 12.37 10.21
CA ILE A 214 -2.87 12.54 10.10
C ILE A 214 -2.61 13.83 9.35
N THR A 215 -1.88 14.75 9.97
CA THR A 215 -1.50 16.05 9.38
C THR A 215 -0.04 16.36 9.69
N PRO A 216 0.64 17.20 8.88
CA PRO A 216 1.95 17.72 9.25
C PRO A 216 1.89 18.40 10.60
N ALA A 217 2.87 18.14 11.47
CA ALA A 217 2.98 18.87 12.71
C ALA A 217 3.41 20.32 12.41
N THR A 218 2.67 21.27 12.96
CA THR A 218 3.09 22.68 12.93
C THR A 218 4.32 22.85 13.82
N SER A 219 5.32 23.56 13.30
CA SER A 219 6.54 23.96 14.02
C SER A 219 6.26 24.78 15.26
#